data_b34d73f5a4b74e29e838b610f9971035
#
_entry.id   b34d73f5a4b74e29e838b610f9971035
#
_cell.length_a   1.000
_cell.length_b   1.000
_cell.length_c   1.000
_cell.angle_alpha   90.00
_cell.angle_beta   90.00
_cell.angle_gamma   90.00
#
_symmetry.space_group_name_H-M   'P 1'
#
loop_
_entity.id
_entity.type
_entity.pdbx_description
1 polymer ?
#
loop_
_entity_poly.entity_id
_entity_poly.type
_entity_poly.pdbx_seq_one_letter_code
_entity_poly.pdbx_strand_id
1 'polypeptide(L)'
;VMWILDGYTVTDRYPLSQRESLETMTDDSLQDSGGFQTLPTDEINYLRNSVKVTVDAYDGTVTLYEWDESDPILKAWQGVFPDAVEPRSEIPAEVMVHLRYPEDMFKAQRYQFQRYHVTNASEWFEGSSRWEVPQDPQNDKKLQPPYRLFSDVGSGDTWSLTSVYVPRNK
;
A
#
# COMPACT_ATOMS: atom_id res chain seq x y z
N VAL A 1 -0.12 25.77 4.32
CA VAL A 1 0.55 24.51 3.91
C VAL A 1 -0.14 23.38 4.62
N MET A 2 -0.50 22.33 3.86
CA MET A 2 -1.23 21.19 4.39
C MET A 2 -0.46 19.90 4.07
N TRP A 3 -0.33 19.03 5.06
CA TRP A 3 0.16 17.67 4.87
C TRP A 3 -1.01 16.75 4.54
N ILE A 4 -0.80 15.81 3.63
CA ILE A 4 -1.78 14.78 3.30
C ILE A 4 -1.16 13.42 3.60
N LEU A 5 -1.84 12.60 4.39
CA LEU A 5 -1.40 11.26 4.76
C LEU A 5 -2.47 10.23 4.42
N ASP A 6 -2.03 9.01 4.27
CA ASP A 6 -2.89 7.85 4.07
C ASP A 6 -3.06 7.08 5.38
N GLY A 7 -4.31 6.78 5.72
CA GLY A 7 -4.66 5.95 6.86
C GLY A 7 -5.18 4.58 6.41
N TYR A 8 -4.71 3.53 7.08
CA TYR A 8 -5.07 2.15 6.75
C TYR A 8 -5.86 1.51 7.88
N THR A 9 -6.87 0.75 7.49
CA THR A 9 -7.48 -0.25 8.37
C THR A 9 -6.80 -1.58 8.14
N VAL A 10 -6.42 -2.24 9.22
CA VAL A 10 -5.67 -3.50 9.17
C VAL A 10 -6.24 -4.51 10.16
N THR A 11 -6.11 -5.78 9.84
CA THR A 11 -6.33 -6.89 10.80
C THR A 11 -5.52 -8.11 10.39
N ASP A 12 -5.20 -8.94 11.37
CA ASP A 12 -4.59 -10.26 11.21
C ASP A 12 -5.62 -11.41 11.24
N ARG A 13 -6.93 -11.08 11.30
CA ARG A 13 -8.01 -12.02 11.55
C ARG A 13 -8.97 -12.23 10.39
N TYR A 14 -8.57 -11.83 9.17
CA TYR A 14 -9.38 -12.13 7.99
C TYR A 14 -9.40 -13.65 7.75
N PRO A 15 -10.57 -14.29 7.60
CA PRO A 15 -10.67 -15.74 7.53
C PRO A 15 -10.04 -16.29 6.24
N LEU A 16 -9.37 -17.45 6.36
CA LEU A 16 -8.78 -18.22 5.25
C LEU A 16 -7.74 -17.46 4.42
N SER A 17 -7.12 -16.44 4.98
CA SER A 17 -6.07 -15.67 4.32
C SER A 17 -4.75 -15.81 5.06
N GLN A 18 -3.66 -15.94 4.31
CA GLN A 18 -2.30 -15.97 4.83
C GLN A 18 -1.95 -14.62 5.45
N ARG A 19 -1.23 -14.64 6.56
CA ARG A 19 -0.64 -13.45 7.17
C ARG A 19 0.72 -13.17 6.57
N GLU A 20 1.04 -11.90 6.40
CA GLU A 20 2.34 -11.43 5.92
C GLU A 20 2.72 -10.19 6.72
N SER A 21 4.02 -10.01 6.95
CA SER A 21 4.56 -8.81 7.59
C SER A 21 4.38 -7.60 6.67
N LEU A 22 3.82 -6.51 7.20
CA LEU A 22 3.67 -5.26 6.45
C LEU A 22 5.05 -4.68 6.08
N GLU A 23 6.01 -4.74 7.00
CA GLU A 23 7.39 -4.34 6.74
C GLU A 23 7.99 -5.13 5.57
N THR A 24 7.88 -6.46 5.58
CA THR A 24 8.36 -7.31 4.48
C THR A 24 7.72 -6.96 3.14
N MET A 25 6.44 -6.57 3.12
CA MET A 25 5.74 -6.20 1.88
C MET A 25 6.15 -4.82 1.35
N THR A 26 6.60 -3.91 2.22
CA THR A 26 6.85 -2.50 1.88
C THR A 26 8.32 -2.11 1.91
N ASP A 27 9.19 -2.89 2.54
CA ASP A 27 10.63 -2.64 2.54
C ASP A 27 11.26 -3.07 1.19
N ASP A 28 11.97 -2.16 0.57
CA ASP A 28 12.76 -2.41 -0.65
C ASP A 28 14.24 -2.67 -0.35
N SER A 29 14.66 -2.76 0.91
CA SER A 29 16.05 -3.06 1.26
C SER A 29 16.38 -4.54 1.05
N LEU A 30 17.55 -4.81 0.49
CA LEU A 30 18.13 -6.16 0.33
C LEU A 30 19.13 -6.49 1.44
N GLN A 31 19.26 -5.63 2.44
CA GLN A 31 20.12 -5.92 3.56
C GLN A 31 19.49 -7.01 4.42
N ASP A 32 20.17 -8.15 4.50
CA ASP A 32 19.96 -9.07 5.61
C ASP A 32 20.15 -8.26 6.90
N SER A 33 19.06 -8.03 7.60
CA SER A 33 19.13 -7.56 8.97
C SER A 33 19.86 -8.65 9.76
N GLY A 34 21.18 -8.57 9.82
CA GLY A 34 22.04 -9.52 10.51
C GLY A 34 21.89 -9.47 12.05
N GLY A 35 20.64 -9.35 12.50
CA GLY A 35 20.20 -9.35 13.88
C GLY A 35 19.27 -10.53 14.15
N PHE A 36 18.98 -10.75 15.40
CA PHE A 36 17.96 -11.70 15.82
C PHE A 36 16.65 -11.40 15.07
N GLN A 37 16.18 -12.33 14.25
CA GLN A 37 14.83 -12.25 13.71
C GLN A 37 13.85 -12.37 14.89
N THR A 38 13.37 -11.24 15.35
CA THR A 38 12.18 -11.21 16.19
C THR A 38 11.02 -11.68 15.32
N LEU A 39 10.12 -12.47 15.89
CA LEU A 39 8.87 -12.81 15.20
C LEU A 39 8.19 -11.51 14.80
N PRO A 40 7.77 -11.37 13.53
CA PRO A 40 7.11 -10.16 13.07
C PRO A 40 5.91 -9.85 13.95
N THR A 41 5.83 -8.64 14.47
CA THR A 41 4.68 -8.16 15.27
C THR A 41 3.65 -7.42 14.43
N ASP A 42 3.97 -7.22 13.15
CA ASP A 42 3.21 -6.46 12.17
C ASP A 42 2.51 -7.35 11.12
N GLU A 43 2.35 -8.65 11.42
CA GLU A 43 1.66 -9.57 10.52
C GLU A 43 0.19 -9.20 10.36
N ILE A 44 -0.21 -8.99 9.11
CA ILE A 44 -1.59 -8.68 8.73
C ILE A 44 -2.03 -9.58 7.59
N ASN A 45 -3.34 -9.74 7.44
CA ASN A 45 -3.95 -10.39 6.28
C ASN A 45 -5.14 -9.61 5.69
N TYR A 46 -5.27 -8.36 6.10
CA TYR A 46 -6.22 -7.40 5.57
C TYR A 46 -5.61 -6.00 5.64
N LEU A 47 -5.68 -5.27 4.54
CA LEU A 47 -5.19 -3.90 4.42
C LEU A 47 -6.08 -3.12 3.46
N ARG A 48 -6.62 -1.98 3.91
CA ARG A 48 -7.34 -1.03 3.05
C ARG A 48 -6.91 0.39 3.36
N ASN A 49 -6.79 1.21 2.33
CA ASN A 49 -6.64 2.65 2.47
C ASN A 49 -8.02 3.27 2.70
N SER A 50 -8.48 3.30 3.93
CA SER A 50 -9.85 3.64 4.28
C SER A 50 -10.02 5.09 4.72
N VAL A 51 -8.91 5.78 5.04
CA VAL A 51 -8.93 7.14 5.56
C VAL A 51 -7.90 7.99 4.83
N LYS A 52 -8.26 9.22 4.50
CA LYS A 52 -7.32 10.29 4.16
C LYS A 52 -7.23 11.26 5.33
N VAL A 53 -6.03 11.70 5.62
CA VAL A 53 -5.78 12.62 6.74
C VAL A 53 -5.16 13.89 6.22
N THR A 54 -5.66 15.02 6.67
CA THR A 54 -5.00 16.32 6.46
C THR A 54 -4.51 16.87 7.77
N VAL A 55 -3.33 17.51 7.74
CA VAL A 55 -2.76 18.22 8.86
C VAL A 55 -2.40 19.63 8.43
N ASP A 56 -3.01 20.64 9.04
CA ASP A 56 -2.62 22.01 8.80
C ASP A 56 -1.26 22.29 9.46
N ALA A 57 -0.30 22.75 8.65
CA ALA A 57 1.06 22.99 9.12
C ALA A 57 1.20 24.28 9.96
N TYR A 58 0.17 25.11 10.02
CA TYR A 58 0.20 26.37 10.79
C TYR A 58 -0.33 26.19 12.20
N ASP A 59 -1.45 25.51 12.36
CA ASP A 59 -2.11 25.36 13.67
C ASP A 59 -2.15 23.92 14.18
N GLY A 60 -1.75 22.95 13.36
CA GLY A 60 -1.72 21.53 13.73
C GLY A 60 -3.09 20.85 13.71
N THR A 61 -4.12 21.48 13.15
CA THR A 61 -5.44 20.85 13.02
C THR A 61 -5.36 19.58 12.19
N VAL A 62 -5.87 18.49 12.74
CA VAL A 62 -5.91 17.18 12.06
C VAL A 62 -7.36 16.84 11.73
N THR A 63 -7.61 16.53 10.46
CA THR A 63 -8.93 16.08 10.00
C THR A 63 -8.79 14.73 9.28
N LEU A 64 -9.61 13.78 9.69
CA LEU A 64 -9.71 12.46 9.07
C LEU A 64 -10.93 12.43 8.15
N TYR A 65 -10.76 11.95 6.94
CA TYR A 65 -11.84 11.79 5.97
C TYR A 65 -12.02 10.33 5.58
N GLU A 66 -13.25 9.88 5.55
CA GLU A 66 -13.62 8.59 4.97
C GLU A 66 -13.20 8.53 3.50
N TRP A 67 -12.43 7.52 3.13
CA TRP A 67 -12.02 7.31 1.75
C TRP A 67 -12.66 6.07 1.14
N ASP A 68 -12.69 4.96 1.86
CA ASP A 68 -13.37 3.74 1.45
C ASP A 68 -14.66 3.53 2.25
N GLU A 69 -15.77 4.03 1.70
CA GLU A 69 -17.11 3.92 2.28
C GLU A 69 -17.61 2.46 2.42
N SER A 70 -16.94 1.51 1.78
CA SER A 70 -17.30 0.08 1.84
C SER A 70 -16.57 -0.69 2.92
N ASP A 71 -15.58 -0.09 3.59
CA ASP A 71 -14.77 -0.79 4.59
C ASP A 71 -15.53 -1.09 5.89
N PRO A 72 -15.71 -2.37 6.24
CA PRO A 72 -16.43 -2.74 7.43
C PRO A 72 -15.70 -2.39 8.74
N ILE A 73 -14.36 -2.33 8.72
CA ILE A 73 -13.57 -1.96 9.90
C ILE A 73 -13.73 -0.48 10.18
N LEU A 74 -13.64 0.37 9.16
CA LEU A 74 -13.88 1.80 9.29
C LEU A 74 -15.30 2.07 9.84
N LYS A 75 -16.32 1.39 9.28
CA LYS A 75 -17.71 1.50 9.76
C LYS A 75 -17.86 1.10 11.23
N ALA A 76 -17.16 0.06 11.67
CA ALA A 76 -17.16 -0.33 13.07
C ALA A 76 -16.57 0.78 13.97
N TRP A 77 -15.48 1.41 13.57
CA TRP A 77 -14.87 2.53 14.28
C TRP A 77 -15.77 3.78 14.29
N GLN A 78 -16.41 4.11 13.17
CA GLN A 78 -17.39 5.21 13.10
C GLN A 78 -18.58 4.97 14.02
N GLY A 79 -18.98 3.70 14.21
CA GLY A 79 -20.02 3.34 15.20
C GLY A 79 -19.61 3.59 16.65
N VAL A 80 -18.32 3.54 16.96
CA VAL A 80 -17.77 3.82 18.30
C VAL A 80 -17.45 5.31 18.46
N PHE A 81 -16.94 5.96 17.40
CA PHE A 81 -16.49 7.34 17.39
C PHE A 81 -17.12 8.08 16.19
N PRO A 82 -18.42 8.43 16.26
CA PRO A 82 -19.17 8.93 15.10
C PRO A 82 -18.64 10.27 14.57
N ASP A 83 -18.02 11.08 15.44
CA ASP A 83 -17.52 12.41 15.06
C ASP A 83 -16.00 12.42 14.75
N ALA A 84 -15.37 11.25 14.68
CA ALA A 84 -13.91 11.17 14.49
C ALA A 84 -13.48 11.24 13.03
N VAL A 85 -14.36 10.91 12.10
CA VAL A 85 -14.07 10.81 10.67
C VAL A 85 -15.17 11.53 9.89
N GLU A 86 -14.76 12.56 9.14
CA GLU A 86 -15.63 13.32 8.25
C GLU A 86 -16.00 12.51 7.01
N PRO A 87 -17.20 12.71 6.44
CA PRO A 87 -17.57 12.09 5.18
C PRO A 87 -16.61 12.45 4.04
N ARG A 88 -16.43 11.55 3.09
CA ARG A 88 -15.62 11.80 1.89
C ARG A 88 -16.03 13.06 1.12
N SER A 89 -17.32 13.40 1.12
CA SER A 89 -17.86 14.60 0.46
C SER A 89 -17.33 15.91 1.05
N GLU A 90 -16.85 15.89 2.28
CA GLU A 90 -16.31 17.05 2.96
C GLU A 90 -14.82 17.31 2.64
N ILE A 91 -14.18 16.44 1.84
CA ILE A 91 -12.80 16.68 1.38
C ILE A 91 -12.79 17.94 0.49
N PRO A 92 -12.02 18.99 0.84
CA PRO A 92 -11.92 20.18 0.01
C PRO A 92 -11.46 19.86 -1.42
N ALA A 93 -12.03 20.52 -2.41
CA ALA A 93 -11.73 20.27 -3.82
C ALA A 93 -10.24 20.46 -4.15
N GLU A 94 -9.60 21.45 -3.52
CA GLU A 94 -8.17 21.69 -3.63
C GLU A 94 -7.31 20.56 -3.03
N VAL A 95 -7.80 19.85 -2.02
CA VAL A 95 -7.15 18.65 -1.48
C VAL A 95 -7.35 17.47 -2.40
N MET A 96 -8.57 17.29 -2.89
CA MET A 96 -8.95 16.15 -3.75
C MET A 96 -8.05 16.02 -4.98
N VAL A 97 -7.71 17.12 -5.65
CA VAL A 97 -6.83 17.10 -6.85
C VAL A 97 -5.38 16.73 -6.54
N HIS A 98 -4.98 16.80 -5.28
CA HIS A 98 -3.63 16.44 -4.81
C HIS A 98 -3.55 15.04 -4.21
N LEU A 99 -4.66 14.34 -4.03
CA LEU A 99 -4.62 12.96 -3.55
C LEU A 99 -3.92 12.06 -4.56
N ARG A 100 -3.12 11.14 -4.06
CA ARG A 100 -2.35 10.19 -4.88
C ARG A 100 -2.58 8.78 -4.35
N TYR A 101 -2.27 7.80 -5.18
CA TYR A 101 -2.30 6.41 -4.76
C TYR A 101 -1.21 6.16 -3.71
N PRO A 102 -1.53 5.50 -2.59
CA PRO A 102 -0.56 5.27 -1.51
C PRO A 102 0.54 4.30 -1.94
N GLU A 103 1.79 4.68 -1.71
CA GLU A 103 2.94 3.87 -2.12
C GLU A 103 3.03 2.56 -1.35
N ASP A 104 2.75 2.56 -0.03
CA ASP A 104 2.78 1.34 0.79
C ASP A 104 1.72 0.33 0.34
N MET A 105 0.49 0.79 0.03
CA MET A 105 -0.54 -0.05 -0.55
C MET A 105 -0.11 -0.61 -1.90
N PHE A 106 0.51 0.19 -2.74
CA PHE A 106 1.05 -0.27 -4.03
C PHE A 106 2.12 -1.33 -3.84
N LYS A 107 3.05 -1.14 -2.89
CA LYS A 107 4.10 -2.12 -2.57
C LYS A 107 3.51 -3.43 -2.03
N ALA A 108 2.53 -3.35 -1.14
CA ALA A 108 1.83 -4.54 -0.66
C ALA A 108 1.11 -5.29 -1.79
N GLN A 109 0.43 -4.58 -2.69
CA GLN A 109 -0.18 -5.17 -3.89
C GLN A 109 0.87 -5.74 -4.85
N ARG A 110 1.99 -5.03 -5.06
CA ARG A 110 3.13 -5.49 -5.85
C ARG A 110 3.67 -6.82 -5.32
N TYR A 111 3.85 -6.94 -4.00
CA TYR A 111 4.29 -8.16 -3.33
C TYR A 111 3.32 -9.33 -3.55
N GLN A 112 2.03 -9.09 -3.42
CA GLN A 112 1.01 -10.11 -3.68
C GLN A 112 0.98 -10.52 -5.15
N PHE A 113 1.06 -9.56 -6.07
CA PHE A 113 0.99 -9.81 -7.51
C PHE A 113 2.14 -10.68 -8.02
N GLN A 114 3.34 -10.59 -7.43
CA GLN A 114 4.48 -11.47 -7.73
C GLN A 114 4.13 -12.96 -7.63
N ARG A 115 3.22 -13.31 -6.73
CA ARG A 115 2.83 -14.70 -6.45
C ARG A 115 1.52 -15.08 -7.12
N TYR A 116 0.55 -14.18 -7.13
CA TYR A 116 -0.84 -14.47 -7.46
C TYR A 116 -1.25 -14.08 -8.89
N HIS A 117 -0.31 -13.70 -9.76
CA HIS A 117 -0.58 -13.52 -11.18
C HIS A 117 -0.70 -14.86 -11.94
N VAL A 118 -0.25 -15.98 -11.35
CA VAL A 118 -0.27 -17.31 -11.94
C VAL A 118 -1.66 -17.92 -11.77
N THR A 119 -2.24 -18.40 -12.86
CA THR A 119 -3.59 -19.00 -12.86
C THR A 119 -3.59 -20.53 -12.79
N ASN A 120 -2.44 -21.16 -13.05
CA ASN A 120 -2.29 -22.62 -12.99
C ASN A 120 -1.82 -23.03 -11.58
N ALA A 121 -2.56 -23.93 -10.94
CA ALA A 121 -2.28 -24.38 -9.58
C ALA A 121 -0.93 -25.12 -9.44
N SER A 122 -0.53 -25.92 -10.43
CA SER A 122 0.75 -26.64 -10.41
C SER A 122 1.93 -25.67 -10.53
N GLU A 123 1.86 -24.72 -11.49
CA GLU A 123 2.89 -23.68 -11.66
C GLU A 123 3.00 -22.79 -10.41
N TRP A 124 1.86 -22.49 -9.79
CA TRP A 124 1.84 -21.72 -8.54
C TRP A 124 2.56 -22.48 -7.41
N PHE A 125 2.28 -23.77 -7.27
CA PHE A 125 2.89 -24.64 -6.26
C PHE A 125 4.39 -24.81 -6.48
N GLU A 126 4.82 -25.06 -7.72
CA GLU A 126 6.22 -25.19 -8.11
C GLU A 126 6.99 -23.86 -8.00
N GLY A 127 6.29 -22.74 -8.08
CA GLY A 127 6.88 -21.40 -8.04
C GLY A 127 7.72 -21.05 -9.27
N SER A 128 7.60 -21.83 -10.35
CA SER A 128 8.39 -21.67 -11.58
C SER A 128 8.05 -20.40 -12.37
N SER A 129 6.80 -19.94 -12.25
CA SER A 129 6.29 -18.74 -12.94
C SER A 129 6.26 -17.50 -12.04
N ARG A 130 6.88 -17.52 -10.87
CA ARG A 130 6.93 -16.35 -9.98
C ARG A 130 7.72 -15.22 -10.60
N TRP A 131 7.26 -14.01 -10.30
CA TRP A 131 7.97 -12.77 -10.63
C TRP A 131 8.66 -12.22 -9.39
N GLU A 132 9.64 -11.36 -9.61
CA GLU A 132 10.30 -10.61 -8.55
C GLU A 132 10.59 -9.18 -9.02
N VAL A 133 10.73 -8.28 -8.08
CA VAL A 133 11.18 -6.91 -8.36
C VAL A 133 12.69 -6.97 -8.57
N PRO A 134 13.23 -6.41 -9.67
CA PRO A 134 14.67 -6.40 -9.90
C PRO A 134 15.39 -5.51 -8.89
N GLN A 135 16.69 -5.73 -8.75
CA GLN A 135 17.57 -4.84 -8.01
C GLN A 135 17.64 -3.46 -8.66
N ASP A 136 17.84 -2.43 -7.86
CA ASP A 136 18.06 -1.09 -8.35
C ASP A 136 19.43 -1.01 -9.06
N PRO A 137 19.49 -0.61 -10.35
CA PRO A 137 20.75 -0.49 -11.07
C PRO A 137 21.75 0.49 -10.46
N GLN A 138 21.29 1.42 -9.65
CA GLN A 138 22.11 2.43 -8.96
C GLN A 138 22.49 2.04 -7.53
N ASN A 139 21.81 1.04 -6.95
CA ASN A 139 22.04 0.60 -5.59
C ASN A 139 21.73 -0.89 -5.42
N ASP A 140 22.77 -1.70 -5.47
CA ASP A 140 22.70 -3.16 -5.35
C ASP A 140 22.16 -3.68 -4.01
N LYS A 141 21.98 -2.80 -3.03
CA LYS A 141 21.41 -3.12 -1.72
C LYS A 141 19.91 -2.87 -1.63
N LYS A 142 19.28 -2.49 -2.74
CA LYS A 142 17.85 -2.17 -2.78
C LYS A 142 17.17 -2.82 -3.98
N LEU A 143 15.90 -3.12 -3.80
CA LEU A 143 15.00 -3.39 -4.91
C LEU A 143 14.63 -2.07 -5.61
N GLN A 144 14.27 -2.16 -6.87
CA GLN A 144 13.81 -1.01 -7.64
C GLN A 144 12.52 -0.44 -7.03
N PRO A 145 12.51 0.82 -6.58
CA PRO A 145 11.32 1.41 -5.97
C PRO A 145 10.22 1.64 -7.02
N PRO A 146 8.98 1.82 -6.62
CA PRO A 146 7.94 2.30 -7.53
C PRO A 146 8.27 3.67 -8.08
N TYR A 147 8.04 3.87 -9.39
CA TYR A 147 8.25 5.16 -10.05
C TYR A 147 6.95 5.94 -10.14
N ARG A 148 7.01 7.22 -9.79
CA ARG A 148 5.93 8.16 -9.99
C ARG A 148 6.12 8.86 -11.32
N LEU A 149 5.21 8.60 -12.25
CA LEU A 149 5.24 9.15 -13.60
C LEU A 149 4.04 10.05 -13.81
N PHE A 150 4.26 11.16 -14.49
CA PHE A 150 3.20 12.02 -15.01
C PHE A 150 3.25 11.92 -16.53
N SER A 151 2.30 11.20 -17.10
CA SER A 151 2.27 10.92 -18.53
C SER A 151 0.87 10.64 -19.02
N ASP A 152 0.66 10.81 -20.31
CA ASP A 152 -0.56 10.35 -20.98
C ASP A 152 -0.48 8.83 -21.22
N VAL A 153 -1.37 8.10 -20.56
CA VAL A 153 -1.53 6.64 -20.74
C VAL A 153 -2.78 6.31 -21.57
N GLY A 154 -3.23 7.24 -22.43
CA GLY A 154 -4.37 7.07 -23.32
C GLY A 154 -5.67 7.67 -22.79
N SER A 155 -5.66 8.31 -21.65
CA SER A 155 -6.81 9.02 -21.04
C SER A 155 -6.52 10.48 -20.69
N GLY A 156 -5.41 11.02 -21.21
CA GLY A 156 -4.86 12.33 -20.87
C GLY A 156 -3.77 12.25 -19.81
N ASP A 157 -3.10 13.36 -19.58
CA ASP A 157 -2.01 13.43 -18.59
C ASP A 157 -2.50 13.07 -17.19
N THR A 158 -1.91 12.06 -16.60
CA THR A 158 -2.25 11.58 -15.26
C THR A 158 -1.02 11.16 -14.46
N TRP A 159 -1.14 11.21 -13.15
CA TRP A 159 -0.18 10.62 -12.25
C TRP A 159 -0.36 9.12 -12.15
N SER A 160 0.70 8.38 -12.40
CA SER A 160 0.72 6.93 -12.23
C SER A 160 1.86 6.49 -11.31
N LEU A 161 1.63 5.39 -10.62
CA LEU A 161 2.64 4.68 -9.85
C LEU A 161 2.93 3.37 -10.57
N THR A 162 4.18 3.15 -10.94
CA THR A 162 4.58 2.08 -11.84
C THR A 162 5.71 1.27 -11.23
N SER A 163 5.69 -0.04 -11.40
CA SER A 163 6.76 -0.96 -11.03
C SER A 163 7.04 -1.93 -12.17
N VAL A 164 8.24 -2.48 -12.17
CA VAL A 164 8.67 -3.50 -13.12
C VAL A 164 8.88 -4.83 -12.41
N TYR A 165 8.75 -5.90 -13.18
CA TYR A 165 9.01 -7.26 -12.72
C TYR A 165 9.94 -7.98 -13.67
N VAL A 166 10.69 -8.92 -13.13
CA VAL A 166 11.47 -9.89 -13.89
C VAL A 166 11.03 -11.30 -13.50
N PRO A 167 11.07 -12.26 -14.41
CA PRO A 167 10.84 -13.65 -14.05
C PRO A 167 11.90 -14.12 -13.05
N ARG A 168 11.47 -14.80 -12.00
CA ARG A 168 12.38 -15.41 -11.04
C ARG A 168 13.27 -16.44 -11.73
N ASN A 169 14.55 -16.44 -11.43
CA ASN A 169 15.54 -17.39 -11.98
C ASN A 169 15.80 -17.29 -13.49
N LYS A 170 15.68 -16.10 -14.07
CA LYS A 170 16.09 -15.85 -15.46
C LYS A 170 17.13 -14.76 -15.56
#